data_89cf18a5d719708af77dfd2afb9f9ee8
#
_entry.id   89cf18a5d719708af77dfd2afb9f9ee8
#
_cell.length_a   1.000
_cell.length_b   1.000
_cell.length_c   1.000
_cell.angle_alpha   90.00
_cell.angle_beta   90.00
_cell.angle_gamma   90.00
#
_symmetry.space_group_name_H-M   'P 1'
#
loop_
_entity.id
_entity.type
_entity.pdbx_description
1 polymer ?
#
loop_
_entity_poly.entity_id
_entity_poly.type
_entity_poly.pdbx_seq_one_letter_code
_entity_poly.pdbx_strand_id
1 'polypeptide(L)'
;METTPLRAQILDTIIRKSTLKQRVFDNTFGAFNSLKETLLEMASEMDDELDGKLDRRVRLEYRDRGKFEAQLQVANDILIFQMHTDVFEFGSDHLIWQNPYVQADRDNSYCGLINIYNFLSDSFKFNRNADEGYLIGRIFINRERRYFAEGKQQNSMRAMDCLLYTSPSPRD
;
A
#
# COMPACT_ATOMS: atom_id res chain seq x y z
N MET A 1 9.34 -44.26 3.39
CA MET A 1 10.45 -43.37 2.95
C MET A 1 10.79 -42.44 4.11
N GLU A 2 11.90 -42.70 4.77
CA GLU A 2 12.40 -41.80 5.81
C GLU A 2 12.78 -40.48 5.15
N THR A 3 12.10 -39.41 5.51
CA THR A 3 12.44 -38.05 5.06
C THR A 3 13.73 -37.66 5.74
N THR A 4 14.79 -37.46 4.94
CA THR A 4 16.06 -36.93 5.45
C THR A 4 15.78 -35.66 6.29
N PRO A 5 16.43 -35.45 7.45
CA PRO A 5 16.20 -34.28 8.32
C PRO A 5 16.24 -32.93 7.55
N LEU A 6 17.13 -32.83 6.57
CA LEU A 6 17.26 -31.66 5.69
C LEU A 6 16.00 -31.42 4.85
N ARG A 7 15.40 -32.48 4.28
CA ARG A 7 14.17 -32.37 3.50
C ARG A 7 12.99 -31.88 4.33
N ALA A 8 12.88 -32.38 5.56
CA ALA A 8 11.82 -31.93 6.49
C ALA A 8 11.98 -30.45 6.83
N GLN A 9 13.20 -29.98 7.07
CA GLN A 9 13.50 -28.55 7.35
C GLN A 9 13.19 -27.66 6.14
N ILE A 10 13.52 -28.11 4.93
CA ILE A 10 13.21 -27.39 3.69
C ILE A 10 11.69 -27.26 3.54
N LEU A 11 10.95 -28.35 3.69
CA LEU A 11 9.49 -28.35 3.57
C LEU A 11 8.84 -27.45 4.61
N ASP A 12 9.25 -27.53 5.87
CA ASP A 12 8.76 -26.65 6.94
C ASP A 12 9.00 -25.16 6.60
N THR A 13 10.21 -24.83 6.14
CA THR A 13 10.57 -23.46 5.76
C THR A 13 9.71 -22.96 4.60
N ILE A 14 9.48 -23.79 3.57
CA ILE A 14 8.64 -23.44 2.42
C ILE A 14 7.21 -23.18 2.90
N ILE A 15 6.64 -24.10 3.67
CA ILE A 15 5.26 -23.98 4.17
C ILE A 15 5.11 -22.71 5.02
N ARG A 16 6.01 -22.49 5.98
CA ARG A 16 5.97 -21.33 6.87
C ARG A 16 6.08 -20.00 6.11
N LYS A 17 7.06 -19.90 5.20
CA LYS A 17 7.26 -18.67 4.42
C LYS A 17 6.14 -18.41 3.43
N SER A 18 5.62 -19.45 2.78
CA SER A 18 4.50 -19.30 1.85
C SER A 18 3.23 -18.85 2.54
N THR A 19 2.92 -19.44 3.70
CA THR A 19 1.76 -19.05 4.51
C THR A 19 1.89 -17.62 5.01
N LEU A 20 3.09 -17.23 5.48
CA LEU A 20 3.36 -15.86 5.91
C LEU A 20 3.15 -14.86 4.77
N LYS A 21 3.75 -15.11 3.61
CA LYS A 21 3.63 -14.22 2.45
C LYS A 21 2.19 -14.11 1.96
N GLN A 22 1.45 -15.22 1.92
CA GLN A 22 0.03 -15.21 1.55
C GLN A 22 -0.78 -14.34 2.49
N ARG A 23 -0.58 -14.47 3.81
CA ARG A 23 -1.27 -13.66 4.81
C ARG A 23 -0.95 -12.17 4.69
N VAL A 24 0.32 -11.82 4.43
CA VAL A 24 0.73 -10.43 4.19
C VAL A 24 0.09 -9.89 2.92
N PHE A 25 0.07 -10.68 1.84
CA PHE A 25 -0.58 -10.30 0.60
C PHE A 25 -2.08 -10.03 0.80
N ASP A 26 -2.80 -10.95 1.45
CA ASP A 26 -4.23 -10.81 1.70
C ASP A 26 -4.55 -9.56 2.54
N ASN A 27 -3.74 -9.29 3.57
CA ASN A 27 -3.88 -8.09 4.40
C ASN A 27 -3.63 -6.81 3.60
N THR A 28 -2.60 -6.81 2.75
CA THR A 28 -2.26 -5.66 1.91
C THR A 28 -3.36 -5.41 0.88
N PHE A 29 -3.87 -6.48 0.27
CA PHE A 29 -4.96 -6.39 -0.70
C PHE A 29 -6.26 -5.90 -0.06
N GLY A 30 -6.60 -6.38 1.14
CA GLY A 30 -7.73 -5.88 1.90
C GLY A 30 -7.61 -4.40 2.24
N ALA A 31 -6.44 -3.97 2.71
CA ALA A 31 -6.17 -2.57 2.99
C ALA A 31 -6.22 -1.69 1.73
N PHE A 32 -5.72 -2.21 0.59
CA PHE A 32 -5.79 -1.51 -0.68
C PHE A 32 -7.23 -1.32 -1.17
N ASN A 33 -8.08 -2.33 -1.03
CA ASN A 33 -9.50 -2.21 -1.36
C ASN A 33 -10.20 -1.17 -0.48
N SER A 34 -9.96 -1.19 0.84
CA SER A 34 -10.49 -0.14 1.74
C SER A 34 -9.99 1.25 1.38
N LEU A 35 -8.74 1.38 0.96
CA LEU A 35 -8.20 2.64 0.46
C LEU A 35 -8.96 3.12 -0.78
N LYS A 36 -9.24 2.23 -1.74
CA LYS A 36 -10.01 2.55 -2.94
C LYS A 36 -11.41 3.05 -2.61
N GLU A 37 -12.10 2.37 -1.70
CA GLU A 37 -13.42 2.78 -1.22
C GLU A 37 -13.38 4.17 -0.58
N THR A 38 -12.42 4.41 0.32
CA THR A 38 -12.25 5.71 0.96
C THR A 38 -11.94 6.83 -0.03
N LEU A 39 -11.09 6.56 -1.03
CA LEU A 39 -10.77 7.54 -2.08
C LEU A 39 -12.00 7.89 -2.93
N LEU A 40 -12.83 6.90 -3.26
CA LEU A 40 -14.07 7.10 -4.01
C LEU A 40 -15.08 7.93 -3.21
N GLU A 41 -15.30 7.58 -1.94
CA GLU A 41 -16.22 8.30 -1.05
C GLU A 41 -15.75 9.75 -0.87
N MET A 42 -14.48 9.95 -0.53
CA MET A 42 -13.90 11.28 -0.34
C MET A 42 -14.01 12.14 -1.62
N ALA A 43 -13.69 11.57 -2.78
CA ALA A 43 -13.78 12.29 -4.04
C ALA A 43 -15.22 12.71 -4.35
N SER A 44 -16.20 11.84 -4.08
CA SER A 44 -17.62 12.14 -4.29
C SER A 44 -18.13 13.24 -3.35
N GLU A 45 -17.82 13.14 -2.06
CA GLU A 45 -18.23 14.14 -1.05
C GLU A 45 -17.61 15.52 -1.34
N MET A 46 -16.34 15.55 -1.69
CA MET A 46 -15.66 16.81 -2.00
C MET A 46 -16.11 17.41 -3.33
N ASP A 47 -16.45 16.60 -4.34
CA ASP A 47 -16.97 17.10 -5.62
C ASP A 47 -18.32 17.81 -5.41
N ASP A 48 -19.20 17.22 -4.59
CA ASP A 48 -20.50 17.82 -4.22
C ASP A 48 -20.32 19.16 -3.47
N GLU A 49 -19.35 19.23 -2.55
CA GLU A 49 -19.06 20.48 -1.81
C GLU A 49 -18.44 21.57 -2.69
N LEU A 50 -17.72 21.19 -3.73
CA LEU A 50 -17.04 22.09 -4.64
C LEU A 50 -17.90 22.52 -5.83
N ASP A 51 -19.06 21.89 -6.02
CA ASP A 51 -19.96 22.25 -7.12
C ASP A 51 -20.33 23.74 -7.06
N GLY A 52 -20.17 24.40 -8.19
CA GLY A 52 -20.38 25.84 -8.32
C GLY A 52 -19.31 26.76 -7.68
N LYS A 53 -18.31 26.20 -6.97
CA LYS A 53 -17.24 26.96 -6.33
C LYS A 53 -15.93 26.93 -7.12
N LEU A 54 -15.72 25.88 -7.91
CA LEU A 54 -14.52 25.70 -8.71
C LEU A 54 -14.72 26.03 -10.19
N ASP A 55 -13.61 26.43 -10.83
CA ASP A 55 -13.58 26.49 -12.29
C ASP A 55 -13.81 25.08 -12.85
N ARG A 56 -14.67 24.98 -13.88
CA ARG A 56 -15.01 23.70 -14.54
C ARG A 56 -13.80 22.93 -15.10
N ARG A 57 -12.65 23.58 -15.18
CA ARG A 57 -11.38 22.97 -15.62
C ARG A 57 -10.67 22.25 -14.48
N VAL A 58 -10.99 22.57 -13.24
CA VAL A 58 -10.44 21.90 -12.05
C VAL A 58 -11.30 20.69 -11.76
N ARG A 59 -10.71 19.52 -11.70
CA ARG A 59 -11.40 18.26 -11.46
C ARG A 59 -10.91 17.61 -10.19
N LEU A 60 -11.85 17.03 -9.46
CA LEU A 60 -11.59 16.04 -8.43
C LEU A 60 -12.28 14.75 -8.87
N GLU A 61 -11.53 13.76 -9.28
CA GLU A 61 -12.08 12.56 -9.89
C GLU A 61 -11.32 11.32 -9.45
N TYR A 62 -12.06 10.36 -8.93
CA TYR A 62 -11.55 9.02 -8.67
C TYR A 62 -11.77 8.13 -9.90
N ARG A 63 -10.78 7.28 -10.20
CA ARG A 63 -10.90 6.22 -11.23
C ARG A 63 -10.30 4.93 -10.72
N ASP A 64 -11.07 3.86 -10.77
CA ASP A 64 -10.56 2.51 -10.60
C ASP A 64 -9.77 2.10 -11.86
N ARG A 65 -8.51 1.72 -11.68
CA ARG A 65 -7.63 1.29 -12.78
C ARG A 65 -7.33 -0.20 -12.75
N GLY A 66 -8.13 -0.96 -12.03
CA GLY A 66 -8.02 -2.40 -11.94
C GLY A 66 -7.64 -2.91 -10.54
N LYS A 67 -7.31 -4.18 -10.45
CA LYS A 67 -7.17 -4.89 -9.18
C LYS A 67 -6.12 -4.28 -8.25
N PHE A 68 -5.02 -3.77 -8.81
CA PHE A 68 -3.85 -3.31 -8.05
C PHE A 68 -3.52 -1.82 -8.28
N GLU A 69 -4.41 -1.09 -8.90
CA GLU A 69 -4.17 0.32 -9.20
C GLU A 69 -5.43 1.15 -9.04
N ALA A 70 -5.28 2.36 -8.51
CA ALA A 70 -6.32 3.37 -8.40
C ALA A 70 -5.74 4.75 -8.73
N GLN A 71 -6.56 5.63 -9.25
CA GLN A 71 -6.20 6.99 -9.61
C GLN A 71 -7.10 7.98 -8.89
N LEU A 72 -6.49 9.03 -8.36
CA LEU A 72 -7.20 10.21 -7.89
C LEU A 72 -6.63 11.44 -8.62
N GLN A 73 -7.47 12.13 -9.36
CA GLN A 73 -7.12 13.41 -9.98
C GLN A 73 -7.55 14.54 -9.07
N VAL A 74 -6.62 15.43 -8.74
CA VAL A 74 -6.85 16.65 -7.97
C VAL A 74 -6.31 17.82 -8.77
N ALA A 75 -7.19 18.56 -9.41
CA ALA A 75 -6.81 19.65 -10.32
C ALA A 75 -5.88 19.17 -11.44
N ASN A 76 -4.64 19.64 -11.46
CA ASN A 76 -3.63 19.27 -12.45
C ASN A 76 -2.72 18.12 -12.01
N ASP A 77 -2.92 17.60 -10.81
CA ASP A 77 -2.16 16.47 -10.28
C ASP A 77 -2.94 15.17 -10.38
N ILE A 78 -2.26 14.11 -10.76
CA ILE A 78 -2.81 12.75 -10.77
C ILE A 78 -2.01 11.91 -9.79
N LEU A 79 -2.68 11.45 -8.74
CA LEU A 79 -2.15 10.49 -7.79
C LEU A 79 -2.47 9.08 -8.28
N ILE A 80 -1.44 8.25 -8.43
CA ILE A 80 -1.58 6.82 -8.73
C ILE A 80 -1.20 6.04 -7.47
N PHE A 81 -2.15 5.28 -6.98
CA PHE A 81 -1.98 4.32 -5.90
C PHE A 81 -1.78 2.94 -6.52
N GLN A 82 -0.65 2.33 -6.27
CA GLN A 82 -0.29 1.05 -6.87
C GLN A 82 0.12 0.05 -5.80
N MET A 83 -0.63 -1.03 -5.66
CA MET A 83 -0.25 -2.14 -4.81
C MET A 83 0.76 -3.03 -5.52
N HIS A 84 1.91 -3.25 -4.89
CA HIS A 84 2.88 -4.23 -5.36
C HIS A 84 2.39 -5.65 -5.07
N THR A 85 2.57 -6.56 -6.01
CA THR A 85 2.07 -7.95 -5.88
C THR A 85 2.97 -8.86 -5.06
N ASP A 86 4.24 -8.47 -4.87
CA ASP A 86 5.19 -9.24 -4.08
C ASP A 86 5.22 -8.79 -2.61
N VAL A 87 5.47 -9.75 -1.74
CA VAL A 87 5.78 -9.54 -0.34
C VAL A 87 7.30 -9.64 -0.17
N PHE A 88 7.88 -8.68 0.52
CA PHE A 88 9.33 -8.59 0.71
C PHE A 88 9.70 -8.47 2.19
N GLU A 89 10.95 -8.75 2.48
CA GLU A 89 11.58 -8.49 3.76
C GLU A 89 12.56 -7.32 3.60
N PHE A 90 12.65 -6.46 4.60
CA PHE A 90 13.57 -5.31 4.57
C PHE A 90 15.02 -5.75 4.63
N GLY A 91 15.89 -5.01 3.94
CA GLY A 91 17.34 -5.18 4.06
C GLY A 91 17.83 -5.07 5.50
N SER A 92 18.93 -5.75 5.83
CA SER A 92 19.46 -5.82 7.18
C SER A 92 19.91 -4.47 7.77
N ASP A 93 20.14 -3.48 6.91
CA ASP A 93 20.52 -2.10 7.24
C ASP A 93 19.32 -1.16 7.47
N HIS A 94 18.10 -1.64 7.23
CA HIS A 94 16.91 -0.82 7.36
C HIS A 94 16.57 -0.54 8.84
N LEU A 95 16.12 0.70 9.12
CA LEU A 95 15.78 1.14 10.48
C LEU A 95 14.66 0.33 11.14
N ILE A 96 13.86 -0.39 10.37
CA ILE A 96 12.77 -1.24 10.89
C ILE A 96 13.29 -2.27 11.91
N TRP A 97 14.55 -2.71 11.77
CA TRP A 97 15.17 -3.67 12.67
C TRP A 97 15.45 -3.12 14.07
N GLN A 98 15.37 -1.80 14.24
CA GLN A 98 15.48 -1.15 15.55
C GLN A 98 14.14 -1.12 16.30
N ASN A 99 13.04 -1.44 15.63
CA ASN A 99 11.72 -1.45 16.23
C ASN A 99 11.56 -2.68 17.14
N PRO A 100 11.23 -2.52 18.44
CA PRO A 100 11.06 -3.64 19.37
C PRO A 100 10.04 -4.68 18.91
N TYR A 101 8.99 -4.27 18.23
CA TYR A 101 7.99 -5.17 17.68
C TYR A 101 8.55 -6.11 16.60
N VAL A 102 9.47 -5.62 15.78
CA VAL A 102 10.15 -6.44 14.76
C VAL A 102 11.25 -7.29 15.40
N GLN A 103 11.92 -6.77 16.43
CA GLN A 103 12.92 -7.53 17.18
C GLN A 103 12.31 -8.71 17.94
N ALA A 104 11.08 -8.56 18.45
CA ALA A 104 10.36 -9.62 19.14
C ALA A 104 10.01 -10.79 18.20
N ASP A 105 9.69 -10.50 16.95
CA ASP A 105 9.42 -11.52 15.94
C ASP A 105 9.80 -10.99 14.54
N ARG A 106 10.84 -11.59 13.97
CA ARG A 106 11.38 -11.20 12.65
C ARG A 106 10.38 -11.35 11.51
N ASP A 107 9.41 -12.23 11.62
CA ASP A 107 8.37 -12.40 10.62
C ASP A 107 7.47 -11.15 10.50
N ASN A 108 7.53 -10.23 11.47
CA ASN A 108 6.85 -8.94 11.41
C ASN A 108 7.49 -7.95 10.43
N SER A 109 8.68 -8.24 9.93
CA SER A 109 9.37 -7.45 8.89
C SER A 109 8.87 -7.73 7.48
N TYR A 110 8.15 -8.83 7.25
CA TYR A 110 7.56 -9.11 5.95
C TYR A 110 6.37 -8.20 5.68
N CYS A 111 6.44 -7.42 4.62
CA CYS A 111 5.44 -6.43 4.27
C CYS A 111 5.03 -6.52 2.80
N GLY A 112 3.76 -6.21 2.55
CA GLY A 112 3.31 -5.77 1.25
C GLY A 112 3.48 -4.26 1.13
N LEU A 113 3.37 -3.73 -0.07
CA LEU A 113 3.68 -2.34 -0.41
C LEU A 113 2.60 -1.73 -1.28
N ILE A 114 2.18 -0.52 -0.90
CA ILE A 114 1.39 0.37 -1.74
C ILE A 114 2.24 1.60 -2.02
N ASN A 115 2.55 1.83 -3.29
CA ASN A 115 3.24 3.02 -3.76
C ASN A 115 2.25 4.12 -4.12
N ILE A 116 2.63 5.36 -3.88
CA ILE A 116 1.86 6.54 -4.24
C ILE A 116 2.74 7.42 -5.12
N TYR A 117 2.34 7.58 -6.38
CA TYR A 117 3.02 8.41 -7.36
C TYR A 117 2.21 9.67 -7.66
N ASN A 118 2.89 10.76 -7.90
CA ASN A 118 2.29 11.98 -8.46
C ASN A 118 2.77 12.19 -9.89
N PHE A 119 1.80 12.42 -10.78
CA PHE A 119 2.01 12.80 -12.17
C PHE A 119 1.28 14.11 -12.48
N LEU A 120 1.79 14.87 -13.42
CA LEU A 120 1.05 15.99 -13.98
C LEU A 120 -0.04 15.47 -14.95
N SER A 121 -1.24 16.03 -14.87
CA SER A 121 -2.35 15.58 -15.73
C SER A 121 -2.07 15.76 -17.23
N ASP A 122 -1.26 16.74 -17.59
CA ASP A 122 -0.87 17.01 -18.98
C ASP A 122 0.01 15.87 -19.54
N SER A 123 0.78 15.17 -18.70
CA SER A 123 1.57 14.01 -19.12
C SER A 123 0.69 12.88 -19.65
N PHE A 124 -0.49 12.70 -19.05
CA PHE A 124 -1.47 11.72 -19.51
C PHE A 124 -2.25 12.16 -20.75
N LYS A 125 -2.60 13.46 -20.83
CA LYS A 125 -3.35 14.01 -21.98
C LYS A 125 -2.57 13.97 -23.29
N PHE A 126 -1.26 14.18 -23.22
CA PHE A 126 -0.39 14.28 -24.38
C PHE A 126 0.47 13.04 -24.63
N ASN A 127 0.18 11.92 -23.94
CA ASN A 127 0.96 10.66 -24.06
C ASN A 127 2.47 10.88 -23.94
N ARG A 128 2.88 11.76 -23.01
CA ARG A 128 4.28 12.02 -22.73
C ARG A 128 4.86 10.85 -21.94
N ASN A 129 5.21 9.78 -22.64
CA ASN A 129 5.79 8.56 -22.05
C ASN A 129 7.15 8.79 -21.37
N ALA A 130 7.74 9.96 -21.55
CA ALA A 130 8.99 10.37 -20.94
C ALA A 130 8.82 11.11 -19.60
N ASP A 131 7.60 11.50 -19.24
CA ASP A 131 7.34 12.17 -17.97
C ASP A 131 7.29 11.12 -16.86
N GLU A 132 8.33 11.08 -16.05
CA GLU A 132 8.41 10.18 -14.90
C GLU A 132 7.50 10.68 -13.78
N GLY A 133 6.69 9.75 -13.22
CA GLY A 133 5.94 10.02 -12.01
C GLY A 133 6.87 10.11 -10.81
N TYR A 134 6.58 11.03 -9.91
CA TYR A 134 7.33 11.18 -8.67
C TYR A 134 6.74 10.25 -7.60
N LEU A 135 7.55 9.35 -7.06
CA LEU A 135 7.18 8.59 -5.88
C LEU A 135 7.11 9.54 -4.68
N ILE A 136 5.91 9.77 -4.16
CA ILE A 136 5.67 10.68 -3.04
C ILE A 136 5.47 9.98 -1.71
N GLY A 137 5.08 8.72 -1.74
CA GLY A 137 4.86 7.94 -0.53
C GLY A 137 4.82 6.45 -0.77
N ARG A 138 5.03 5.71 0.31
CA ARG A 138 4.90 4.26 0.40
C ARG A 138 4.15 3.89 1.66
N ILE A 139 3.29 2.91 1.58
CA ILE A 139 2.61 2.32 2.73
C ILE A 139 2.99 0.84 2.79
N PHE A 140 3.53 0.42 3.91
CA PHE A 140 3.96 -0.96 4.17
C PHE A 140 2.98 -1.60 5.14
N ILE A 141 2.52 -2.81 4.85
CA ILE A 141 1.52 -3.53 5.63
C ILE A 141 2.01 -4.94 5.91
N ASN A 142 1.97 -5.37 7.17
CA ASN A 142 2.47 -6.66 7.58
C ASN A 142 1.36 -7.69 7.87
N ARG A 143 1.76 -8.89 8.32
CA ARG A 143 0.86 -10.02 8.61
C ARG A 143 -0.17 -9.74 9.71
N GLU A 144 0.07 -8.78 10.61
CA GLU A 144 -0.83 -8.39 11.69
C GLU A 144 -1.64 -7.13 11.35
N ARG A 145 -1.61 -6.71 10.09
CA ARG A 145 -2.25 -5.47 9.60
C ARG A 145 -1.67 -4.20 10.23
N ARG A 146 -0.48 -4.28 10.80
CA ARG A 146 0.24 -3.08 11.20
C ARG A 146 0.86 -2.45 9.97
N TYR A 147 0.91 -1.14 9.96
CA TYR A 147 1.47 -0.39 8.84
C TYR A 147 2.40 0.71 9.30
N PHE A 148 3.26 1.12 8.40
CA PHE A 148 3.94 2.40 8.49
C PHE A 148 3.98 3.05 7.09
N ALA A 149 4.14 4.36 7.07
CA ALA A 149 4.22 5.11 5.83
C ALA A 149 5.53 5.87 5.75
N GLU A 150 6.11 5.88 4.57
CA GLU A 150 7.24 6.71 4.21
C GLU A 150 6.79 7.77 3.21
N GLY A 151 7.26 9.01 3.35
CA GLY A 151 6.96 10.08 2.43
C GLY A 151 8.15 11.00 2.24
N LYS A 152 8.15 11.75 1.14
CA LYS A 152 9.27 12.63 0.75
C LYS A 152 9.58 13.73 1.78
N GLN A 153 8.62 14.08 2.64
CA GLN A 153 8.77 15.12 3.67
C GLN A 153 8.88 14.57 5.10
N GLN A 154 8.74 13.28 5.29
CA GLN A 154 8.82 12.67 6.61
C GLN A 154 9.77 11.50 6.58
N ASN A 155 11.03 11.74 6.95
CA ASN A 155 11.93 10.71 7.45
C ASN A 155 11.46 10.18 8.83
N SER A 156 10.17 10.20 9.08
CA SER A 156 9.61 9.70 10.32
C SER A 156 9.02 8.33 10.06
N MET A 157 9.82 7.31 10.36
CA MET A 157 9.25 6.05 10.84
C MET A 157 8.46 6.37 12.13
N ARG A 158 7.33 7.03 12.01
CA ARG A 158 6.36 7.05 13.07
C ARG A 158 5.76 5.66 13.12
N ALA A 159 6.42 4.90 13.98
CA ALA A 159 5.92 3.76 14.74
C ALA A 159 4.95 2.84 13.97
N MET A 160 5.34 1.59 13.81
CA MET A 160 4.42 0.45 13.62
C MET A 160 3.37 0.34 14.75
N ASP A 161 3.01 1.44 15.38
CA ASP A 161 2.02 1.49 16.47
C ASP A 161 0.61 1.80 15.97
N CYS A 162 0.46 2.19 14.71
CA CYS A 162 -0.85 2.39 14.14
C CYS A 162 -1.43 1.05 13.70
N LEU A 163 -2.35 0.53 14.48
CA LEU A 163 -3.29 -0.49 14.04
C LEU A 163 -4.12 0.12 12.90
N LEU A 164 -4.08 -0.48 11.71
CA LEU A 164 -5.16 -0.29 10.77
C LEU A 164 -6.44 -0.69 11.49
N TYR A 165 -7.29 0.28 11.75
CA TYR A 165 -8.61 0.01 12.25
C TYR A 165 -9.27 -0.95 11.28
N THR A 166 -9.43 -2.18 11.70
CA THR A 166 -10.27 -3.12 10.99
C THR A 166 -11.68 -2.58 11.12
N SER A 167 -12.23 -2.11 10.03
CA SER A 167 -13.68 -2.09 9.87
C SER A 167 -14.20 -3.43 10.39
N PRO A 168 -15.17 -3.47 11.31
CA PRO A 168 -15.73 -4.74 11.74
C PRO A 168 -16.20 -5.48 10.50
N SER A 169 -15.71 -6.69 10.32
CA SER A 169 -16.24 -7.61 9.31
C SER A 169 -17.75 -7.59 9.41
N PRO A 170 -18.51 -7.44 8.30
CA PRO A 170 -19.95 -7.61 8.38
C PRO A 170 -20.18 -8.99 9.00
N ARG A 171 -20.85 -8.98 10.14
CA ARG A 171 -21.26 -10.24 10.77
C ARG A 171 -22.26 -10.91 9.86
N ASP A 172 -22.05 -12.20 9.65
CA ASP A 172 -22.98 -13.14 9.07
C ASP A 172 -24.44 -12.91 9.49
#